data_fdb44270ef486e94705a759536486402
#
_entry.id   fdb44270ef486e94705a759536486402
#
_cell.length_a   1.000
_cell.length_b   1.000
_cell.length_c   1.000
_cell.angle_alpha   90.00
_cell.angle_beta   90.00
_cell.angle_gamma   90.00
#
_symmetry.space_group_name_H-M   'P 1'
#
loop_
_entity.id
_entity.type
_entity.pdbx_description
1 polymer ?
#
loop_
_entity_poly.entity_id
_entity_poly.type
_entity_poly.pdbx_seq_one_letter_code
_entity_poly.pdbx_strand_id
1 'polypeptide(L)'
;MTQSGSPPAKVVAEFRGSALRWVYAAEDEIKRKNLDLDKYIVSVVEEEESVVVLLRAPDQPKHQRGHAGNLPGLQIEMRKTDASIVRSNYVR
;
A
#
# COMPACT_ATOMS: atom_id res chain seq x y z
N MET A 1 -32.76 11.04 8.10
CA MET A 1 -32.64 9.78 8.05
C MET A 1 -31.64 9.26 8.96
N THR A 2 -31.86 8.31 9.60
CA THR A 2 -30.95 7.84 10.49
C THR A 2 -30.45 6.54 10.07
N GLN A 3 -29.30 6.19 10.50
CA GLN A 3 -28.76 5.02 10.18
C GLN A 3 -28.77 4.15 11.35
N SER A 4 -29.85 3.96 11.97
CA SER A 4 -29.90 3.24 13.15
C SER A 4 -29.31 1.89 12.98
N GLY A 5 -28.61 1.40 13.90
CA GLY A 5 -28.00 0.12 13.83
C GLY A 5 -26.66 0.10 13.14
N SER A 6 -26.24 1.18 12.53
CA SER A 6 -24.97 1.19 11.88
C SER A 6 -23.96 1.91 12.70
N PRO A 7 -22.73 1.47 12.73
CA PRO A 7 -21.70 2.21 13.45
C PRO A 7 -21.43 3.52 12.75
N PRO A 8 -20.90 4.49 13.43
CA PRO A 8 -20.56 5.74 12.76
C PRO A 8 -19.49 5.50 11.74
N ALA A 9 -19.54 6.24 10.68
CA ALA A 9 -18.55 6.13 9.63
C ALA A 9 -17.22 6.62 10.15
N LYS A 10 -16.15 6.04 9.67
CA LYS A 10 -14.85 6.52 10.05
C LYS A 10 -13.96 6.54 8.84
N VAL A 11 -13.07 7.50 8.80
CA VAL A 11 -12.15 7.65 7.71
C VAL A 11 -11.00 6.69 7.95
N VAL A 12 -10.79 5.78 7.02
CA VAL A 12 -9.70 4.81 7.13
C VAL A 12 -8.48 5.25 6.32
N ALA A 13 -8.65 6.16 5.39
CA ALA A 13 -7.54 6.67 4.59
C ALA A 13 -7.95 7.95 3.91
N GLU A 14 -7.00 8.81 3.66
CA GLU A 14 -7.23 10.03 2.92
C GLU A 14 -6.06 10.27 2.00
N PHE A 15 -6.31 10.67 0.77
CA PHE A 15 -5.26 10.95 -0.18
C PHE A 15 -5.64 12.16 -0.98
N ARG A 16 -4.67 12.85 -1.54
CA ARG A 16 -4.99 13.78 -2.61
C ARG A 16 -5.46 12.97 -3.80
N GLY A 17 -6.36 13.56 -4.58
CA GLY A 17 -6.91 12.83 -5.72
C GLY A 17 -5.86 12.29 -6.66
N SER A 18 -4.77 13.04 -6.85
CA SER A 18 -3.72 12.58 -7.74
C SER A 18 -3.05 11.31 -7.26
N ALA A 19 -3.12 11.02 -5.98
CA ALA A 19 -2.50 9.81 -5.47
C ALA A 19 -3.22 8.54 -5.91
N LEU A 20 -4.46 8.65 -6.32
CA LEU A 20 -5.19 7.47 -6.76
C LEU A 20 -4.56 6.81 -7.96
N ARG A 21 -3.93 7.58 -8.85
CA ARG A 21 -3.30 6.95 -10.00
C ARG A 21 -2.13 6.09 -9.57
N TRP A 22 -1.42 6.49 -8.51
CA TRP A 22 -0.32 5.69 -8.00
C TRP A 22 -0.85 4.42 -7.32
N VAL A 23 -1.94 4.55 -6.61
CA VAL A 23 -2.55 3.42 -5.93
C VAL A 23 -3.05 2.39 -6.94
N TYR A 24 -3.68 2.84 -8.01
CA TYR A 24 -4.15 1.93 -9.03
C TYR A 24 -3.00 1.22 -9.72
N ALA A 25 -1.92 1.93 -10.01
CA ALA A 25 -0.78 1.29 -10.64
C ALA A 25 -0.16 0.26 -9.70
N ALA A 26 -0.11 0.57 -8.42
CA ALA A 26 0.41 -0.38 -7.46
C ALA A 26 -0.48 -1.60 -7.34
N GLU A 27 -1.79 -1.41 -7.39
CA GLU A 27 -2.71 -2.52 -7.31
C GLU A 27 -2.48 -3.51 -8.46
N ASP A 28 -2.23 -2.98 -9.63
CA ASP A 28 -1.97 -3.82 -10.77
C ASP A 28 -0.74 -4.69 -10.55
N GLU A 29 0.30 -4.10 -10.02
CA GLU A 29 1.52 -4.84 -9.74
C GLU A 29 1.31 -5.88 -8.64
N ILE A 30 0.54 -5.56 -7.63
CA ILE A 30 0.25 -6.48 -6.55
C ILE A 30 -0.52 -7.68 -7.08
N LYS A 31 -1.45 -7.45 -7.98
CA LYS A 31 -2.20 -8.55 -8.59
C LYS A 31 -1.28 -9.43 -9.41
N ARG A 32 -0.35 -8.82 -10.11
CA ARG A 32 0.56 -9.60 -10.91
C ARG A 32 1.43 -10.50 -10.06
N LYS A 33 1.72 -10.10 -8.83
CA LYS A 33 2.52 -10.90 -7.93
C LYS A 33 1.69 -11.84 -7.06
N ASN A 34 0.37 -11.85 -7.28
CA ASN A 34 -0.51 -12.76 -6.59
C ASN A 34 -0.53 -12.56 -5.09
N LEU A 35 -0.46 -11.34 -4.63
CA LEU A 35 -0.51 -11.04 -3.21
C LEU A 35 -1.92 -10.65 -2.80
N ASP A 36 -2.29 -11.03 -1.60
CA ASP A 36 -3.63 -10.77 -1.09
C ASP A 36 -3.62 -9.46 -0.34
N LEU A 37 -4.23 -8.44 -0.91
CA LEU A 37 -4.24 -7.11 -0.33
C LEU A 37 -4.81 -7.06 1.07
N ASP A 38 -5.74 -7.93 1.38
CA ASP A 38 -6.37 -7.92 2.68
C ASP A 38 -5.41 -8.27 3.80
N LYS A 39 -4.26 -8.80 3.46
CA LYS A 39 -3.28 -9.19 4.45
C LYS A 39 -2.18 -8.18 4.64
N TYR A 40 -2.31 -7.01 4.05
CA TYR A 40 -1.25 -6.01 4.09
C TYR A 40 -1.74 -4.64 4.51
N ILE A 41 -0.83 -3.89 5.10
CA ILE A 41 -1.03 -2.47 5.28
C ILE A 41 -0.24 -1.78 4.19
N VAL A 42 -0.85 -0.82 3.53
CA VAL A 42 -0.26 -0.16 2.39
C VAL A 42 0.06 1.28 2.77
N SER A 43 1.29 1.69 2.53
CA SER A 43 1.71 3.07 2.74
C SER A 43 2.14 3.66 1.42
N VAL A 44 1.78 4.90 1.18
CA VAL A 44 2.17 5.61 -0.03
C VAL A 44 3.07 6.75 0.40
N VAL A 45 4.30 6.75 -0.08
CA VAL A 45 5.29 7.75 0.29
C VAL A 45 5.65 8.55 -0.94
N GLU A 46 5.40 9.83 -0.91
CA GLU A 46 5.69 10.68 -2.03
C GLU A 46 7.06 11.32 -1.84
N GLU A 47 7.93 11.15 -2.81
CA GLU A 47 9.24 11.76 -2.81
C GLU A 47 9.28 12.83 -3.88
N GLU A 48 10.44 13.41 -4.11
CA GLU A 48 10.53 14.52 -4.99
C GLU A 48 10.15 14.17 -6.42
N GLU A 49 10.67 13.10 -6.93
CA GLU A 49 10.41 12.72 -8.30
C GLU A 49 9.77 11.35 -8.42
N SER A 50 9.55 10.67 -7.33
CA SER A 50 9.01 9.32 -7.38
C SER A 50 8.02 9.11 -6.26
N VAL A 51 7.32 8.01 -6.33
CA VAL A 51 6.40 7.60 -5.29
C VAL A 51 6.70 6.16 -4.98
N VAL A 52 6.74 5.84 -3.70
CA VAL A 52 7.00 4.49 -3.27
C VAL A 52 5.78 3.97 -2.52
N VAL A 53 5.29 2.82 -2.93
CA VAL A 53 4.19 2.18 -2.25
C VAL A 53 4.76 0.98 -1.51
N LEU A 54 4.51 0.93 -0.21
CA LEU A 54 5.05 -0.11 0.63
C LEU A 54 3.94 -0.97 1.19
N LEU A 55 4.12 -2.27 1.10
CA LEU A 55 3.19 -3.20 1.68
C LEU A 55 3.88 -3.94 2.81
N ARG A 56 3.24 -4.02 3.96
CA ARG A 56 3.81 -4.76 5.08
C ARG A 56 2.71 -5.51 5.81
N ALA A 57 3.07 -6.56 6.49
CA ALA A 57 2.12 -7.33 7.26
C ALA A 57 1.68 -6.54 8.48
N PRO A 58 0.41 -6.51 8.78
CA PRO A 58 -0.09 -5.68 9.88
C PRO A 58 0.39 -6.11 11.25
N ASP A 59 0.65 -7.39 11.43
CA ASP A 59 1.03 -7.86 12.72
C ASP A 59 2.53 -7.90 12.92
N GLN A 60 3.30 -7.31 12.01
CA GLN A 60 4.72 -7.32 12.14
C GLN A 60 5.17 -6.05 12.83
N PRO A 61 5.80 -6.12 13.97
CA PRO A 61 6.22 -4.92 14.67
C PRO A 61 7.30 -4.20 13.88
N LYS A 62 7.32 -2.89 14.03
CA LYS A 62 8.21 -2.12 13.26
C LYS A 62 9.64 -2.46 13.48
N HIS A 63 10.04 -2.74 14.72
CA HIS A 63 11.41 -2.99 14.96
C HIS A 63 11.75 -4.45 15.10
N GLN A 64 10.86 -5.34 14.71
CA GLN A 64 11.17 -6.72 14.77
C GLN A 64 11.95 -7.11 13.58
N ARG A 65 13.04 -7.78 13.74
CA ARG A 65 13.73 -8.21 12.65
C ARG A 65 13.34 -9.53 12.26
N GLY A 66 13.62 -10.01 11.26
CA GLY A 66 13.30 -11.29 10.82
C GLY A 66 11.94 -11.33 10.40
N HIS A 67 11.39 -12.44 10.12
CA HIS A 67 10.18 -12.51 9.58
C HIS A 67 9.30 -13.00 10.52
N ALA A 68 8.63 -12.21 11.16
CA ALA A 68 7.66 -12.59 12.01
C ALA A 68 6.61 -13.34 11.37
N GLY A 69 6.36 -13.27 10.23
CA GLY A 69 5.33 -14.00 9.61
C GLY A 69 5.81 -14.50 8.36
N ASN A 70 5.00 -15.03 7.58
CA ASN A 70 5.37 -15.54 6.36
C ASN A 70 5.05 -14.66 5.22
N LEU A 71 4.56 -13.46 5.47
CA LEU A 71 4.20 -12.56 4.39
C LEU A 71 5.37 -11.67 4.05
N PRO A 72 5.83 -11.69 2.82
CA PRO A 72 6.91 -10.79 2.44
C PRO A 72 6.37 -9.40 2.27
N GLY A 73 7.17 -8.40 2.54
CA GLY A 73 6.83 -7.05 2.21
C GLY A 73 7.10 -6.78 0.74
N LEU A 74 6.54 -5.75 0.22
CA LEU A 74 6.74 -5.37 -1.15
C LEU A 74 6.94 -3.86 -1.23
N GLN A 75 7.90 -3.44 -2.02
CA GLN A 75 8.15 -2.04 -2.26
C GLN A 75 8.04 -1.78 -3.75
N ILE A 76 7.19 -0.87 -4.15
CA ILE A 76 6.97 -0.53 -5.54
C ILE A 76 7.33 0.92 -5.72
N GLU A 77 8.32 1.19 -6.56
CA GLU A 77 8.72 2.55 -6.86
C GLU A 77 8.18 2.91 -8.23
N MET A 78 7.57 4.07 -8.37
CA MET A 78 7.02 4.48 -9.63
C MET A 78 7.31 5.94 -9.89
N ARG A 79 7.22 6.35 -11.13
CA ARG A 79 7.41 7.72 -11.51
C ARG A 79 6.21 8.53 -11.13
N LYS A 80 6.47 9.70 -10.57
CA LYS A 80 5.39 10.52 -10.08
C LYS A 80 4.50 11.04 -11.18
N THR A 81 5.06 11.32 -12.33
CA THR A 81 4.31 11.99 -13.38
C THR A 81 3.33 11.09 -14.09
N ASP A 82 3.68 9.85 -14.33
CA ASP A 82 2.81 8.97 -15.10
C ASP A 82 2.53 7.66 -14.42
N ALA A 83 2.97 7.50 -13.19
CA ALA A 83 2.72 6.30 -12.40
C ALA A 83 3.29 5.03 -13.03
N SER A 84 4.31 5.18 -13.86
CA SER A 84 4.92 4.00 -14.44
C SER A 84 5.85 3.36 -13.42
N ILE A 85 5.83 2.06 -13.33
CA ILE A 85 6.59 1.35 -12.32
C ILE A 85 8.04 1.27 -12.74
N VAL A 86 8.92 1.79 -11.89
CA VAL A 86 10.33 1.77 -12.13
C VAL A 86 10.95 0.52 -11.54
N ARG A 87 10.46 0.11 -10.38
CA ARG A 87 11.08 -1.01 -9.69
C ARG A 87 10.09 -1.59 -8.71
N SER A 88 10.14 -2.87 -8.53
CA SER A 88 9.25 -3.55 -7.62
C SER A 88 10.04 -4.68 -6.97
N ASN A 89 10.23 -4.62 -5.68
CA ASN A 89 11.07 -5.57 -4.96
C ASN A 89 10.43 -6.04 -3.70
N TYR A 90 10.65 -7.29 -3.36
CA TYR A 90 10.25 -7.79 -2.07
C TYR A 90 11.21 -7.26 -1.00
N VAL A 91 10.66 -6.96 0.15
CA VAL A 91 11.43 -6.42 1.25
C VAL A 91 11.45 -7.45 2.36
N ARG A 92 12.60 -7.69 2.92
CA ARG A 92 12.69 -8.66 3.97
C ARG A 92 12.86 -8.05 5.30
#